data_a4c74e11986556e1af084283031e24fe
#
_entry.id   a4c74e11986556e1af084283031e24fe
#
_cell.length_a   1.000
_cell.length_b   1.000
_cell.length_c   1.000
_cell.angle_alpha   90.00
_cell.angle_beta   90.00
_cell.angle_gamma   90.00
#
_symmetry.space_group_name_H-M   'P 1'
#
loop_
_entity.id
_entity.type
_entity.pdbx_description
1 polymer ?
#
loop_
_entity_poly.entity_id
_entity_poly.type
_entity_poly.pdbx_seq_one_letter_code
_entity_poly.pdbx_strand_id
1 'polypeptide(L)'
;MEVKFNKQDSTLTVAISGNIDTVTAPELDTKLQENLSDIKDLILDFAAVDYISSAGLRVILMANQQLEDADGTMTIKNANDDVRDVFEMTGFDSLLNLD
;
A
#
# COMPACT_ATOMS: atom_id res chain seq x y z
N MET A 1 -7.33 1.64 -12.29
CA MET A 1 -6.96 1.90 -10.89
C MET A 1 -7.06 3.40 -10.63
N GLU A 2 -7.62 3.76 -9.50
CA GLU A 2 -7.65 5.16 -9.05
C GLU A 2 -6.98 5.26 -7.70
N VAL A 3 -6.34 6.40 -7.44
CA VAL A 3 -5.63 6.64 -6.19
C VAL A 3 -5.99 8.04 -5.69
N LYS A 4 -6.41 8.12 -4.44
CA LYS A 4 -6.74 9.40 -3.79
C LYS A 4 -5.87 9.57 -2.56
N PHE A 5 -5.31 10.75 -2.40
CA PHE A 5 -4.42 11.07 -1.30
C PHE A 5 -5.06 12.06 -0.34
N ASN A 6 -4.91 11.81 0.95
CA ASN A 6 -5.35 12.72 2.00
C ASN A 6 -4.27 12.81 3.05
N LYS A 7 -3.64 13.98 3.16
CA LYS A 7 -2.56 14.20 4.14
C LYS A 7 -3.08 15.06 5.28
N GLN A 8 -2.85 14.59 6.50
CA GLN A 8 -3.13 15.35 7.72
C GLN A 8 -1.91 15.26 8.62
N ASP A 9 -1.22 16.38 8.82
CA ASP A 9 0.03 16.42 9.57
C ASP A 9 1.06 15.48 8.93
N SER A 10 1.54 14.49 9.65
CA SER A 10 2.50 13.50 9.13
C SER A 10 1.85 12.19 8.73
N THR A 11 0.52 12.12 8.69
CA THR A 11 -0.23 10.92 8.29
C THR A 11 -0.76 11.10 6.87
N LEU A 12 -0.43 10.15 6.00
CA LEU A 12 -0.95 10.10 4.63
C LEU A 12 -1.88 8.91 4.50
N THR A 13 -3.12 9.15 4.11
CA THR A 13 -4.07 8.08 3.77
C THR A 13 -4.21 8.01 2.26
N VAL A 14 -4.03 6.83 1.70
CA VAL A 14 -4.10 6.59 0.27
C VAL A 14 -5.22 5.59 0.01
N ALA A 15 -6.30 6.04 -0.60
CA ALA A 15 -7.41 5.18 -1.00
C ALA A 15 -7.16 4.71 -2.43
N ILE A 16 -7.07 3.40 -2.61
CA ILE A 16 -6.78 2.77 -3.90
C ILE A 16 -8.00 1.98 -4.34
N SER A 17 -8.36 2.07 -5.62
CA SER A 17 -9.48 1.30 -6.17
C SER A 17 -9.08 0.56 -7.43
N GLY A 18 -9.70 -0.60 -7.65
CA GLY A 18 -9.47 -1.45 -8.81
C GLY A 18 -8.38 -2.48 -8.58
N ASN A 19 -7.69 -2.86 -9.64
CA ASN A 19 -6.66 -3.88 -9.59
C ASN A 19 -5.26 -3.25 -9.51
N ILE A 20 -4.43 -3.78 -8.63
CA ILE A 20 -3.01 -3.44 -8.58
C ILE A 20 -2.27 -4.59 -9.27
N ASP A 21 -1.93 -4.42 -10.52
CA ASP A 21 -1.36 -5.47 -11.36
C ASP A 21 -0.08 -4.98 -12.04
N THR A 22 0.43 -5.76 -12.98
CA THR A 22 1.68 -5.46 -13.68
C THR A 22 1.62 -4.12 -14.43
N VAL A 23 0.45 -3.75 -14.92
CA VAL A 23 0.26 -2.49 -15.65
C VAL A 23 0.13 -1.30 -14.70
N THR A 24 -0.61 -1.45 -13.61
CA THR A 24 -0.91 -0.36 -12.69
C THR A 24 0.11 -0.18 -11.58
N ALA A 25 0.87 -1.23 -11.24
CA ALA A 25 1.85 -1.14 -10.16
C ALA A 25 2.89 -0.03 -10.36
N PRO A 26 3.48 0.17 -11.56
CA PRO A 26 4.42 1.27 -11.77
C PRO A 26 3.79 2.64 -11.54
N GLU A 27 2.53 2.82 -11.93
CA GLU A 27 1.79 4.05 -11.70
C GLU A 27 1.60 4.30 -10.20
N LEU A 28 1.22 3.26 -9.45
CA LEU A 28 1.07 3.37 -8.00
C LEU A 28 2.40 3.73 -7.35
N ASP A 29 3.49 3.09 -7.75
CA ASP A 29 4.82 3.39 -7.21
C ASP A 29 5.19 4.85 -7.42
N THR A 30 5.03 5.37 -8.64
CA THR A 30 5.33 6.76 -8.96
C THR A 30 4.52 7.71 -8.08
N LYS A 31 3.22 7.46 -7.94
CA LYS A 31 2.34 8.31 -7.13
C LYS A 31 2.71 8.26 -5.65
N LEU A 32 3.04 7.09 -5.13
CA LEU A 32 3.50 6.97 -3.75
C LEU A 32 4.80 7.74 -3.54
N GLN A 33 5.78 7.57 -4.42
CA GLN A 33 7.07 8.25 -4.29
C GLN A 33 6.93 9.78 -4.27
N GLU A 34 6.00 10.31 -5.04
CA GLU A 34 5.75 11.75 -5.08
C GLU A 34 5.15 12.29 -3.77
N ASN A 35 4.60 11.42 -2.92
CA ASN A 35 3.84 11.84 -1.75
C ASN A 35 4.38 11.35 -0.41
N LEU A 36 5.49 10.62 -0.38
CA LEU A 36 6.01 10.03 0.87
C LEU A 36 6.95 10.93 1.66
N SER A 37 7.33 12.12 1.13
CA SER A 37 8.19 13.05 1.86
C SER A 37 7.47 13.54 3.13
N ASP A 38 8.18 13.54 4.25
CA ASP A 38 7.70 14.05 5.53
C ASP A 38 6.50 13.27 6.10
N ILE A 39 6.32 12.03 5.65
CA ILE A 39 5.27 11.15 6.17
C ILE A 39 5.86 10.21 7.22
N LYS A 40 5.19 10.12 8.36
CA LYS A 40 5.52 9.14 9.42
C LYS A 40 4.59 7.95 9.40
N ASP A 41 3.30 8.18 9.13
CA ASP A 41 2.31 7.11 9.11
C ASP A 41 1.65 7.08 7.73
N LEU A 42 1.80 5.96 7.04
CA LEU A 42 1.15 5.72 5.75
C LEU A 42 0.03 4.71 5.94
N ILE A 43 -1.18 5.10 5.56
CA ILE A 43 -2.34 4.22 5.61
C ILE A 43 -2.78 3.95 4.19
N LEU A 44 -2.79 2.69 3.79
CA LEU A 44 -3.30 2.26 2.49
C LEU A 44 -4.69 1.67 2.71
N ASP A 45 -5.71 2.36 2.19
CA ASP A 45 -7.08 1.89 2.27
C ASP A 45 -7.41 1.06 1.04
N PHE A 46 -7.60 -0.24 1.26
CA PHE A 46 -7.84 -1.24 0.22
C PHE A 46 -9.33 -1.59 0.07
N ALA A 47 -10.23 -0.82 0.67
CA ALA A 47 -11.66 -1.14 0.63
C ALA A 47 -12.18 -1.37 -0.80
N ALA A 48 -11.64 -0.66 -1.78
CA ALA A 48 -12.05 -0.76 -3.17
C ALA A 48 -11.02 -1.47 -4.06
N VAL A 49 -10.02 -2.13 -3.48
CA VAL A 49 -9.06 -2.93 -4.23
C VAL A 49 -9.65 -4.32 -4.46
N ASP A 50 -9.75 -4.72 -5.73
CA ASP A 50 -10.30 -6.03 -6.09
C ASP A 50 -9.26 -7.13 -6.08
N TYR A 51 -8.04 -6.83 -6.51
CA TYR A 51 -6.98 -7.82 -6.65
C TYR A 51 -5.60 -7.15 -6.62
N ILE A 52 -4.60 -7.89 -6.14
CA ILE A 52 -3.20 -7.46 -6.17
C ILE A 52 -2.33 -8.56 -6.74
N SER A 53 -1.45 -8.20 -7.68
CA SER A 53 -0.48 -9.12 -8.29
C SER A 53 0.85 -9.08 -7.55
N SER A 54 1.79 -9.95 -7.96
CA SER A 54 3.14 -9.94 -7.40
C SER A 54 3.86 -8.62 -7.64
N ALA A 55 3.60 -7.97 -8.79
CA ALA A 55 4.18 -6.65 -9.08
C ALA A 55 3.64 -5.60 -8.10
N GLY A 56 2.33 -5.67 -7.79
CA GLY A 56 1.71 -4.80 -6.80
C GLY A 56 2.26 -5.04 -5.40
N LEU A 57 2.40 -6.31 -5.02
CA LEU A 57 2.99 -6.67 -3.72
C LEU A 57 4.38 -6.08 -3.55
N ARG A 58 5.20 -6.10 -4.60
CA ARG A 58 6.54 -5.52 -4.56
C ARG A 58 6.50 -4.03 -4.25
N VAL A 59 5.60 -3.28 -4.89
CA VAL A 59 5.44 -1.85 -4.64
C VAL A 59 5.05 -1.60 -3.19
N ILE A 60 4.10 -2.37 -2.67
CA ILE A 60 3.65 -2.24 -1.28
C ILE A 60 4.80 -2.54 -0.31
N LEU A 61 5.55 -3.60 -0.58
CA LEU A 61 6.67 -3.99 0.28
C LEU A 61 7.77 -2.93 0.29
N MET A 62 8.09 -2.35 -0.87
CA MET A 62 9.06 -1.28 -0.98
C MET A 62 8.62 -0.01 -0.23
N ALA A 63 7.33 0.33 -0.31
CA ALA A 63 6.80 1.45 0.43
C ALA A 63 6.93 1.22 1.95
N ASN A 64 6.62 0.00 2.40
CA ASN A 64 6.77 -0.36 3.81
C ASN A 64 8.23 -0.20 4.26
N GLN A 65 9.17 -0.65 3.45
CA GLN A 65 10.59 -0.53 3.77
C GLN A 65 11.02 0.93 3.87
N GLN A 66 10.52 1.79 2.98
CA GLN A 66 10.82 3.22 3.03
C GLN A 66 10.31 3.85 4.32
N LEU A 67 9.11 3.50 4.75
CA LEU A 67 8.56 4.02 6.00
C LEU A 67 9.39 3.55 7.19
N GLU A 68 9.76 2.27 7.22
CA GLU A 68 10.62 1.74 8.28
C GLU A 68 11.96 2.44 8.34
N ASP A 69 12.59 2.69 7.20
CA ASP A 69 13.88 3.38 7.12
C ASP A 69 13.78 4.82 7.63
N ALA A 70 12.62 5.41 7.54
CA ALA A 70 12.34 6.77 8.02
C ALA A 70 11.74 6.79 9.44
N ASP A 71 11.79 5.66 10.15
CA ASP A 71 11.20 5.48 11.48
C ASP A 71 9.69 5.71 11.49
N GLY A 72 9.05 5.42 10.37
CA GLY A 72 7.59 5.51 10.22
C GLY A 72 6.93 4.15 10.20
N THR A 73 5.63 4.16 9.96
CA THR A 73 4.82 2.94 9.88
C THR A 73 3.93 2.95 8.65
N MET A 74 3.60 1.77 8.15
CA MET A 74 2.62 1.60 7.08
C MET A 74 1.58 0.57 7.53
N THR A 75 0.31 0.90 7.34
CA THR A 75 -0.80 0.01 7.68
C THR A 75 -1.71 -0.14 6.48
N ILE A 76 -2.15 -1.36 6.20
CA ILE A 76 -3.12 -1.66 5.15
C ILE A 76 -4.46 -1.94 5.83
N LYS A 77 -5.49 -1.21 5.41
CA LYS A 77 -6.84 -1.34 5.96
C LYS A 77 -7.82 -1.86 4.94
N ASN A 78 -8.80 -2.61 5.41
CA ASN A 78 -9.97 -3.02 4.64
C ASN A 78 -9.64 -3.93 3.43
N ALA A 79 -8.55 -4.66 3.47
CA ALA A 79 -8.25 -5.63 2.42
C ALA A 79 -9.31 -6.74 2.42
N ASN A 80 -9.82 -7.09 1.23
CA ASN A 80 -10.79 -8.17 1.12
C ASN A 80 -10.11 -9.53 1.30
N ASP A 81 -10.89 -10.61 1.38
CA ASP A 81 -10.38 -11.95 1.65
C ASP A 81 -9.41 -12.42 0.57
N ASP A 82 -9.68 -12.12 -0.71
CA ASP A 82 -8.80 -12.52 -1.80
C ASP A 82 -7.43 -11.84 -1.70
N VAL A 83 -7.41 -10.56 -1.37
CA VAL A 83 -6.16 -9.82 -1.20
C VAL A 83 -5.42 -10.32 0.04
N ARG A 84 -6.13 -10.57 1.14
CA ARG A 84 -5.51 -11.13 2.35
C ARG A 84 -4.91 -12.49 2.09
N ASP A 85 -5.59 -13.33 1.30
CA ASP A 85 -5.07 -14.65 0.94
C ASP A 85 -3.75 -14.53 0.18
N VAL A 86 -3.63 -13.53 -0.72
CA VAL A 86 -2.37 -13.31 -1.44
C VAL A 86 -1.25 -12.93 -0.47
N PHE A 87 -1.52 -12.07 0.51
CA PHE A 87 -0.53 -11.73 1.53
C PHE A 87 -0.11 -12.94 2.35
N GLU A 88 -1.06 -13.78 2.74
CA GLU A 88 -0.79 -14.99 3.50
C GLU A 88 0.03 -15.99 2.69
N MET A 89 -0.35 -16.24 1.44
CA MET A 89 0.33 -17.20 0.57
C MET A 89 1.77 -16.82 0.28
N THR A 90 2.07 -15.54 0.24
CA THR A 90 3.44 -15.03 -0.02
C THR A 90 4.23 -14.83 1.25
N GLY A 91 3.60 -14.95 2.43
CA GLY A 91 4.24 -14.69 3.71
C GLY A 91 4.36 -13.21 4.04
N PHE A 92 3.83 -12.33 3.22
CA PHE A 92 3.94 -10.88 3.44
C PHE A 92 3.05 -10.39 4.57
N ASP A 93 2.05 -11.17 4.97
CA ASP A 93 1.20 -10.84 6.13
C ASP A 93 2.03 -10.70 7.42
N SER A 94 3.15 -11.43 7.52
CA SER A 94 4.04 -11.32 8.68
C SER A 94 4.97 -10.11 8.63
N LEU A 95 5.11 -9.48 7.45
CA LEU A 95 5.97 -8.32 7.25
C LEU A 95 5.19 -7.00 7.23
N LEU A 96 3.89 -7.06 7.00
CA LEU A 96 3.03 -5.89 6.85
C LEU A 96 2.03 -5.80 8.00
N ASN A 97 1.65 -4.58 8.35
CA ASN A 97 0.58 -4.36 9.31
C ASN A 97 -0.76 -4.40 8.57
N LEU A 98 -1.52 -5.46 8.78
CA LEU A 98 -2.86 -5.61 8.24
C LEU A 98 -3.87 -5.31 9.33
N ASP A 99 -4.76 -4.39 9.05
CA ASP A 99 -5.77 -3.97 10.00
C ASP A 99 -7.18 -4.35 9.53
#